data_6d4e492e5ba90b71f22c6104289dd039
#
_entry.id   6d4e492e5ba90b71f22c6104289dd039
#
_cell.length_a   1.000
_cell.length_b   1.000
_cell.length_c   1.000
_cell.angle_alpha   90.00
_cell.angle_beta   90.00
_cell.angle_gamma   90.00
#
_symmetry.space_group_name_H-M   'P 1'
#
loop_
_entity.id
_entity.type
_entity.pdbx_description
1 polymer ?
#
loop_
_entity_poly.entity_id
_entity_poly.type
_entity_poly.pdbx_seq_one_letter_code
_entity_poly.pdbx_strand_id
1 'polypeptide(L)'
;MTTELIILVIVVLTALAFDFTNGFHDTGNAMATSIATGALKPKTAVALSASLNLVGAFLSVEVAKTVGKGLVNLDRIDISTNGADLMLIVFTGLVGGILWNVLTWLFGLPSSSSHALFGGLIGSALAAMGLNGVQWEGVVSKIVIPAVMSPVVAALVSTVGTWLVYRVASPVSDDKKTNGFRWGQVGTASLMSLAHGTNDAQKTMGVIFLALVASGTVKDDDAIPFWVKASCAIAIALGTYLGGWRIIRTLGKGIVEVDTPQGVAADGASAAIILTSSHFGMALSTTHVATGSILGTGLGRKGAEVRWGVAGRMVIAWVITLPAASAIGAITWLIGTGLNNLTNTHYVGELVVFLILLAFSIWMWRHSQKDAVDASNVTADWNDSKNEETEKTQDETLESHRSDDQDITELPSPAREKAGA
;
A
#
# COMPACT_ATOMS: atom_id res chain seq x y z
N MET A 1 -27.99 -0.28 22.85
CA MET A 1 -26.63 -0.66 22.51
C MET A 1 -25.75 -0.12 23.62
N THR A 2 -24.92 -0.94 24.23
CA THR A 2 -23.96 -0.48 25.24
C THR A 2 -22.90 0.39 24.54
N THR A 3 -22.31 1.35 25.25
CA THR A 3 -21.25 2.22 24.71
C THR A 3 -20.07 1.40 24.13
N GLU A 4 -19.69 0.32 24.80
CA GLU A 4 -18.64 -0.61 24.34
C GLU A 4 -18.95 -1.25 22.98
N LEU A 5 -20.21 -1.59 22.73
CA LEU A 5 -20.63 -2.16 21.44
C LEU A 5 -20.50 -1.10 20.30
N ILE A 6 -20.81 0.17 20.59
CA ILE A 6 -20.65 1.25 19.61
C ILE A 6 -19.17 1.41 19.25
N ILE A 7 -18.29 1.46 20.24
CA ILE A 7 -16.84 1.59 20.04
C ILE A 7 -16.33 0.38 19.24
N LEU A 8 -16.69 -0.83 19.64
CA LEU A 8 -16.30 -2.05 18.93
C LEU A 8 -16.71 -2.02 17.46
N VAL A 9 -17.94 -1.59 17.15
CA VAL A 9 -18.42 -1.49 15.77
C VAL A 9 -17.58 -0.46 14.98
N ILE A 10 -17.27 0.70 15.56
CA ILE A 10 -16.41 1.72 14.94
C ILE A 10 -15.02 1.15 14.66
N VAL A 11 -14.41 0.45 15.61
CA VAL A 11 -13.09 -0.18 15.45
C VAL A 11 -13.11 -1.23 14.35
N VAL A 12 -14.10 -2.12 14.33
CA VAL A 12 -14.22 -3.16 13.30
C VAL A 12 -14.42 -2.55 11.91
N LEU A 13 -15.31 -1.55 11.78
CA LEU A 13 -15.50 -0.86 10.49
C LEU A 13 -14.23 -0.16 10.02
N THR A 14 -13.48 0.46 10.94
CA THR A 14 -12.21 1.11 10.63
C THR A 14 -11.14 0.08 10.24
N ALA A 15 -11.10 -1.08 10.89
CA ALA A 15 -10.19 -2.17 10.52
C ALA A 15 -10.53 -2.73 9.12
N LEU A 16 -11.79 -2.92 8.79
CA LEU A 16 -12.21 -3.32 7.45
C LEU A 16 -11.91 -2.24 6.40
N ALA A 17 -12.06 -0.95 6.76
CA ALA A 17 -11.64 0.15 5.90
C ALA A 17 -10.12 0.15 5.69
N PHE A 18 -9.32 -0.16 6.72
CA PHE A 18 -7.88 -0.36 6.57
C PHE A 18 -7.58 -1.49 5.58
N ASP A 19 -8.22 -2.65 5.72
CA ASP A 19 -8.00 -3.80 4.83
C ASP A 19 -8.41 -3.51 3.38
N PHE A 20 -9.50 -2.77 3.21
CA PHE A 20 -9.92 -2.26 1.90
C PHE A 20 -8.87 -1.31 1.30
N THR A 21 -8.35 -0.34 2.09
CA THR A 21 -7.29 0.57 1.62
C THR A 21 -5.99 -0.18 1.34
N ASN A 22 -5.64 -1.20 2.12
CA ASN A 22 -4.52 -2.09 1.86
C ASN A 22 -4.71 -2.84 0.53
N GLY A 23 -5.90 -3.39 0.28
CA GLY A 23 -6.21 -4.09 -0.97
C GLY A 23 -5.96 -3.25 -2.21
N PHE A 24 -6.47 -2.01 -2.25
CA PHE A 24 -6.25 -1.17 -3.43
C PHE A 24 -4.84 -0.58 -3.49
N HIS A 25 -4.23 -0.25 -2.36
CA HIS A 25 -2.87 0.26 -2.31
C HIS A 25 -1.87 -0.79 -2.83
N ASP A 26 -2.02 -2.03 -2.39
CA ASP A 26 -1.04 -3.10 -2.60
C ASP A 26 -1.35 -4.01 -3.81
N THR A 27 -2.42 -3.75 -4.58
CA THR A 27 -2.71 -4.45 -5.84
C THR A 27 -1.51 -4.45 -6.79
N GLY A 28 -0.73 -3.36 -6.80
CA GLY A 28 0.48 -3.22 -7.58
C GLY A 28 1.54 -4.28 -7.27
N ASN A 29 1.65 -4.71 -6.03
CA ASN A 29 2.63 -5.70 -5.59
C ASN A 29 2.46 -7.04 -6.30
N ALA A 30 1.20 -7.42 -6.63
CA ALA A 30 0.88 -8.69 -7.25
C ALA A 30 0.71 -8.62 -8.78
N MET A 31 0.31 -7.46 -9.33
CA MET A 31 -0.13 -7.38 -10.72
C MET A 31 0.66 -6.38 -11.58
N ALA A 32 1.51 -5.53 -11.00
CA ALA A 32 2.21 -4.50 -11.77
C ALA A 32 3.08 -5.09 -12.90
N THR A 33 3.82 -6.14 -12.63
CA THR A 33 4.68 -6.83 -13.59
C THR A 33 3.86 -7.44 -14.73
N SER A 34 2.79 -8.19 -14.43
CA SER A 34 1.96 -8.88 -15.42
C SER A 34 1.14 -7.90 -16.30
N ILE A 35 0.80 -6.72 -15.77
CA ILE A 35 0.18 -5.64 -16.53
C ILE A 35 1.23 -4.94 -17.40
N ALA A 36 2.40 -4.62 -16.86
CA ALA A 36 3.46 -3.92 -17.57
C ALA A 36 4.03 -4.72 -18.76
N THR A 37 4.14 -6.03 -18.61
CA THR A 37 4.59 -6.95 -19.69
C THR A 37 3.49 -7.28 -20.70
N GLY A 38 2.24 -6.90 -20.43
CA GLY A 38 1.08 -7.27 -21.24
C GLY A 38 0.66 -8.75 -21.11
N ALA A 39 1.19 -9.49 -20.12
CA ALA A 39 0.78 -10.86 -19.86
C ALA A 39 -0.72 -10.94 -19.51
N LEU A 40 -1.24 -9.97 -18.76
CA LEU A 40 -2.64 -9.78 -18.44
C LEU A 40 -3.11 -8.37 -18.80
N LYS A 41 -4.36 -8.26 -19.27
CA LYS A 41 -5.03 -6.97 -19.42
C LYS A 41 -5.31 -6.37 -18.02
N PRO A 42 -5.21 -5.04 -17.83
CA PRO A 42 -5.34 -4.42 -16.51
C PRO A 42 -6.58 -4.85 -15.72
N LYS A 43 -7.79 -4.75 -16.31
CA LYS A 43 -9.04 -5.15 -15.65
C LYS A 43 -9.10 -6.65 -15.30
N THR A 44 -8.56 -7.51 -16.17
CA THR A 44 -8.51 -8.97 -15.92
C THR A 44 -7.52 -9.27 -14.78
N ALA A 45 -6.39 -8.58 -14.75
CA ALA A 45 -5.38 -8.73 -13.70
C ALA A 45 -5.95 -8.41 -12.30
N VAL A 46 -6.60 -7.26 -12.14
CA VAL A 46 -7.17 -6.89 -10.82
C VAL A 46 -8.34 -7.79 -10.42
N ALA A 47 -9.17 -8.26 -11.36
CA ALA A 47 -10.26 -9.19 -11.07
C ALA A 47 -9.72 -10.56 -10.62
N LEU A 48 -8.69 -11.08 -11.31
CA LEU A 48 -7.99 -12.31 -10.92
C LEU A 48 -7.34 -12.16 -9.54
N SER A 49 -6.62 -11.05 -9.32
CA SER A 49 -5.97 -10.78 -8.04
C SER A 49 -6.98 -10.67 -6.89
N ALA A 50 -8.09 -9.96 -7.08
CA ALA A 50 -9.16 -9.85 -6.08
C ALA A 50 -9.73 -11.22 -5.68
N SER A 51 -10.00 -12.07 -6.68
CA SER A 51 -10.50 -13.43 -6.45
C SER A 51 -9.50 -14.28 -5.67
N LEU A 52 -8.21 -14.17 -6.01
CA LEU A 52 -7.16 -14.95 -5.35
C LEU A 52 -6.80 -14.40 -3.96
N ASN A 53 -6.86 -13.09 -3.74
CA ASN A 53 -6.75 -12.49 -2.41
C ASN A 53 -7.85 -12.98 -1.47
N LEU A 54 -9.10 -13.04 -1.97
CA LEU A 54 -10.23 -13.58 -1.22
C LEU A 54 -9.97 -15.02 -0.79
N VAL A 55 -9.51 -15.88 -1.71
CA VAL A 55 -9.18 -17.28 -1.40
C VAL A 55 -7.97 -17.35 -0.46
N GLY A 56 -6.92 -16.58 -0.72
CA GLY A 56 -5.69 -16.54 0.08
C GLY A 56 -5.94 -16.22 1.55
N ALA A 57 -6.87 -15.30 1.83
CA ALA A 57 -7.24 -14.90 3.18
C ALA A 57 -7.73 -16.04 4.08
N PHE A 58 -8.20 -17.15 3.51
CA PHE A 58 -8.66 -18.33 4.27
C PHE A 58 -7.59 -19.40 4.47
N LEU A 59 -6.41 -19.29 3.84
CA LEU A 59 -5.41 -20.38 3.83
C LEU A 59 -4.63 -20.50 5.14
N SER A 60 -4.51 -19.43 5.93
CA SER A 60 -3.75 -19.43 7.18
C SER A 60 -4.32 -18.41 8.17
N VAL A 61 -3.93 -18.51 9.44
CA VAL A 61 -4.20 -17.56 10.52
C VAL A 61 -2.96 -17.27 11.36
N GLU A 62 -1.79 -17.80 10.99
CA GLU A 62 -0.57 -17.72 11.80
C GLU A 62 -0.05 -16.26 11.91
N VAL A 63 -0.15 -15.48 10.84
CA VAL A 63 0.20 -14.05 10.86
C VAL A 63 -0.74 -13.27 11.78
N ALA A 64 -2.04 -13.58 11.77
CA ALA A 64 -3.02 -12.91 12.61
C ALA A 64 -2.74 -13.10 14.11
N LYS A 65 -2.36 -14.31 14.52
CA LYS A 65 -1.95 -14.61 15.89
C LYS A 65 -0.73 -13.79 16.34
N THR A 66 0.21 -13.55 15.42
CA THR A 66 1.42 -12.78 15.71
C THR A 66 1.15 -11.29 15.84
N VAL A 67 0.28 -10.73 14.98
CA VAL A 67 -0.03 -9.28 14.98
C VAL A 67 -0.76 -8.88 16.26
N GLY A 68 -1.71 -9.67 16.72
CA GLY A 68 -2.51 -9.37 17.91
C GLY A 68 -1.68 -9.29 19.20
N LYS A 69 -0.55 -10.02 19.31
CA LYS A 69 0.20 -10.19 20.55
C LYS A 69 1.62 -9.58 20.53
N GLY A 70 2.08 -9.05 19.42
CA GLY A 70 3.50 -8.80 19.22
C GLY A 70 3.98 -7.36 19.30
N LEU A 71 3.09 -6.38 19.41
CA LEU A 71 3.44 -4.96 19.25
C LEU A 71 3.05 -4.10 20.46
N VAL A 72 1.83 -4.29 20.97
CA VAL A 72 1.31 -3.59 22.15
C VAL A 72 1.54 -4.44 23.39
N ASN A 73 2.02 -3.83 24.45
CA ASN A 73 2.25 -4.53 25.71
C ASN A 73 0.94 -4.67 26.48
N LEU A 74 0.23 -5.78 26.23
CA LEU A 74 -1.06 -6.08 26.83
C LEU A 74 -0.97 -6.32 28.35
N ASP A 75 0.18 -6.73 28.88
CA ASP A 75 0.40 -6.94 30.31
C ASP A 75 0.28 -5.65 31.12
N ARG A 76 0.36 -4.49 30.45
CA ARG A 76 0.20 -3.16 31.06
C ARG A 76 -1.23 -2.64 31.05
N ILE A 77 -2.12 -3.33 30.37
CA ILE A 77 -3.53 -2.95 30.27
C ILE A 77 -4.33 -4.00 31.01
N ASP A 78 -4.95 -3.62 32.11
CA ASP A 78 -5.96 -4.46 32.73
C ASP A 78 -7.23 -4.43 31.84
N ILE A 79 -7.34 -5.40 30.96
CA ILE A 79 -8.43 -5.50 29.97
C ILE A 79 -9.80 -5.55 30.67
N SER A 80 -9.85 -6.07 31.91
CA SER A 80 -11.11 -6.15 32.67
C SER A 80 -11.64 -4.79 33.11
N THR A 81 -10.74 -3.79 33.26
CA THR A 81 -11.09 -2.44 33.72
C THR A 81 -10.86 -1.36 32.66
N ASN A 82 -9.94 -1.58 31.69
CA ASN A 82 -9.48 -0.59 30.71
C ASN A 82 -9.60 -1.07 29.25
N GLY A 83 -10.53 -1.97 28.94
CA GLY A 83 -10.74 -2.46 27.57
C GLY A 83 -11.09 -1.35 26.57
N ALA A 84 -11.79 -0.29 27.01
CA ALA A 84 -12.09 0.88 26.19
C ALA A 84 -10.83 1.64 25.75
N ASP A 85 -9.83 1.76 26.63
CA ASP A 85 -8.56 2.41 26.30
C ASP A 85 -7.78 1.62 25.26
N LEU A 86 -7.78 0.28 25.33
CA LEU A 86 -7.16 -0.57 24.32
C LEU A 86 -7.89 -0.44 22.97
N MET A 87 -9.21 -0.39 22.96
CA MET A 87 -9.99 -0.16 21.74
C MET A 87 -9.68 1.22 21.11
N LEU A 88 -9.50 2.26 21.92
CA LEU A 88 -9.08 3.58 21.44
C LEU A 88 -7.67 3.54 20.83
N ILE A 89 -6.71 2.83 21.44
CA ILE A 89 -5.35 2.63 20.90
C ILE A 89 -5.43 1.93 19.55
N VAL A 90 -6.18 0.85 19.44
CA VAL A 90 -6.36 0.09 18.19
C VAL A 90 -7.01 0.96 17.12
N PHE A 91 -8.07 1.67 17.45
CA PHE A 91 -8.80 2.55 16.54
C PHE A 91 -7.88 3.65 15.96
N THR A 92 -7.21 4.39 16.84
CA THR A 92 -6.35 5.51 16.41
C THR A 92 -5.10 5.03 15.68
N GLY A 93 -4.60 3.85 16.01
CA GLY A 93 -3.56 3.16 15.25
C GLY A 93 -3.99 2.82 13.82
N LEU A 94 -5.19 2.29 13.65
CA LEU A 94 -5.78 2.04 12.33
C LEU A 94 -5.96 3.33 11.52
N VAL A 95 -6.43 4.40 12.16
CA VAL A 95 -6.56 5.73 11.53
C VAL A 95 -5.20 6.22 11.02
N GLY A 96 -4.14 6.07 11.84
CA GLY A 96 -2.77 6.40 11.43
C GLY A 96 -2.33 5.63 10.19
N GLY A 97 -2.60 4.33 10.16
CA GLY A 97 -2.29 3.46 9.01
C GLY A 97 -3.07 3.83 7.75
N ILE A 98 -4.38 4.08 7.86
CA ILE A 98 -5.24 4.45 6.72
C ILE A 98 -4.81 5.79 6.12
N LEU A 99 -4.65 6.83 6.96
CA LEU A 99 -4.28 8.17 6.49
C LEU A 99 -2.94 8.15 5.77
N TRP A 100 -1.95 7.38 6.27
CA TRP A 100 -0.66 7.23 5.59
C TRP A 100 -0.78 6.46 4.28
N ASN A 101 -1.53 5.35 4.25
CA ASN A 101 -1.74 4.57 3.02
C ASN A 101 -2.41 5.39 1.92
N VAL A 102 -3.47 6.14 2.26
CA VAL A 102 -4.20 6.96 1.28
C VAL A 102 -3.31 8.12 0.79
N LEU A 103 -2.50 8.71 1.68
CA LEU A 103 -1.54 9.76 1.32
C LEU A 103 -0.48 9.25 0.34
N THR A 104 0.18 8.14 0.65
CA THR A 104 1.22 7.57 -0.22
C THR A 104 0.67 7.07 -1.54
N TRP A 105 -0.55 6.50 -1.53
CA TRP A 105 -1.25 6.13 -2.76
C TRP A 105 -1.52 7.34 -3.66
N LEU A 106 -1.94 8.50 -3.09
CA LEU A 106 -2.19 9.72 -3.86
C LEU A 106 -0.94 10.15 -4.64
N PHE A 107 0.24 10.02 -4.04
CA PHE A 107 1.52 10.33 -4.69
C PHE A 107 2.09 9.17 -5.54
N GLY A 108 1.37 8.06 -5.67
CA GLY A 108 1.86 6.88 -6.39
C GLY A 108 3.14 6.28 -5.79
N LEU A 109 3.36 6.47 -4.49
CA LEU A 109 4.53 5.96 -3.76
C LEU A 109 4.21 4.58 -3.17
N PRO A 110 4.85 3.50 -3.63
CA PRO A 110 4.69 2.17 -3.05
C PRO A 110 5.31 2.12 -1.64
N SER A 111 4.53 2.53 -0.65
CA SER A 111 4.89 2.41 0.77
C SER A 111 4.45 1.06 1.33
N SER A 112 4.84 0.75 2.56
CA SER A 112 4.41 -0.49 3.21
C SER A 112 3.17 -0.27 4.06
N SER A 113 2.02 -0.78 3.61
CA SER A 113 0.77 -0.77 4.38
C SER A 113 0.89 -1.50 5.73
N SER A 114 1.72 -2.57 5.79
CA SER A 114 2.04 -3.23 7.06
C SER A 114 2.76 -2.32 8.04
N HIS A 115 3.78 -1.58 7.58
CA HIS A 115 4.50 -0.63 8.42
C HIS A 115 3.63 0.57 8.80
N ALA A 116 2.70 0.99 7.94
CA ALA A 116 1.72 2.01 8.27
C ALA A 116 0.80 1.56 9.41
N LEU A 117 0.28 0.33 9.36
CA LEU A 117 -0.52 -0.25 10.44
C LEU A 117 0.26 -0.33 11.75
N PHE A 118 1.45 -0.94 11.69
CA PHE A 118 2.27 -1.13 12.88
C PHE A 118 2.76 0.20 13.45
N GLY A 119 3.14 1.14 12.60
CA GLY A 119 3.50 2.49 13.01
C GLY A 119 2.35 3.17 13.75
N GLY A 120 1.15 3.16 13.17
CA GLY A 120 -0.03 3.73 13.81
C GLY A 120 -0.30 3.13 15.19
N LEU A 121 -0.27 1.79 15.32
CA LEU A 121 -0.46 1.10 16.60
C LEU A 121 0.63 1.46 17.62
N ILE A 122 1.91 1.48 17.20
CA ILE A 122 3.03 1.87 18.05
C ILE A 122 2.85 3.32 18.53
N GLY A 123 2.51 4.24 17.63
CA GLY A 123 2.31 5.64 17.98
C GLY A 123 1.18 5.88 18.96
N SER A 124 0.05 5.23 18.76
CA SER A 124 -1.09 5.28 19.68
C SER A 124 -0.74 4.69 21.05
N ALA A 125 -0.05 3.54 21.09
CA ALA A 125 0.40 2.92 22.33
C ALA A 125 1.44 3.78 23.07
N LEU A 126 2.35 4.44 22.35
CA LEU A 126 3.30 5.39 22.92
C LEU A 126 2.61 6.61 23.56
N ALA A 127 1.59 7.15 22.87
CA ALA A 127 0.83 8.29 23.39
C ALA A 127 0.00 7.90 24.63
N ALA A 128 -0.54 6.67 24.65
CA ALA A 128 -1.37 6.17 25.73
C ALA A 128 -0.58 5.76 26.98
N MET A 129 0.52 5.04 26.79
CA MET A 129 1.22 4.34 27.89
C MET A 129 2.72 4.67 27.97
N GLY A 130 3.22 5.57 27.12
CA GLY A 130 4.64 5.85 27.01
C GLY A 130 5.46 4.69 26.45
N LEU A 131 6.78 4.72 26.67
CA LEU A 131 7.72 3.72 26.14
C LEU A 131 7.43 2.28 26.58
N ASN A 132 6.82 2.10 27.75
CA ASN A 132 6.48 0.79 28.30
C ASN A 132 5.25 0.15 27.64
N GLY A 133 4.46 0.91 26.89
CA GLY A 133 3.29 0.43 26.16
C GLY A 133 3.65 -0.35 24.88
N VAL A 134 4.92 -0.32 24.46
CA VAL A 134 5.38 -0.94 23.23
C VAL A 134 6.31 -2.11 23.55
N GLN A 135 6.10 -3.22 22.86
CA GLN A 135 7.00 -4.39 22.90
C GLN A 135 8.17 -4.18 21.93
N TRP A 136 9.22 -3.44 22.36
CA TRP A 136 10.35 -3.08 21.50
C TRP A 136 11.10 -4.26 20.91
N GLU A 137 11.21 -5.38 21.62
CA GLU A 137 11.79 -6.62 21.10
C GLU A 137 10.97 -7.12 19.92
N GLY A 138 9.64 -7.11 20.02
CA GLY A 138 8.72 -7.44 18.95
C GLY A 138 8.85 -6.49 17.76
N VAL A 139 8.94 -5.18 18.00
CA VAL A 139 9.16 -4.17 16.95
C VAL A 139 10.46 -4.42 16.20
N VAL A 140 11.56 -4.64 16.90
CA VAL A 140 12.87 -4.87 16.25
C VAL A 140 12.87 -6.21 15.50
N SER A 141 12.45 -7.31 16.13
CA SER A 141 12.55 -8.64 15.55
C SER A 141 11.51 -8.92 14.46
N LYS A 142 10.29 -8.38 14.59
CA LYS A 142 9.17 -8.69 13.69
C LYS A 142 8.90 -7.60 12.64
N ILE A 143 9.43 -6.38 12.82
CA ILE A 143 9.22 -5.27 11.88
C ILE A 143 10.54 -4.79 11.30
N VAL A 144 11.49 -4.30 12.13
CA VAL A 144 12.68 -3.60 11.64
C VAL A 144 13.62 -4.56 10.90
N ILE A 145 13.94 -5.71 11.49
CA ILE A 145 14.81 -6.70 10.84
C ILE A 145 14.18 -7.21 9.53
N PRO A 146 12.91 -7.67 9.49
CA PRO A 146 12.27 -8.05 8.24
C PRO A 146 12.16 -6.92 7.22
N ALA A 147 11.98 -5.66 7.65
CA ALA A 147 11.92 -4.50 6.75
C ALA A 147 13.21 -4.32 5.93
N VAL A 148 14.37 -4.55 6.55
CA VAL A 148 15.67 -4.45 5.88
C VAL A 148 16.00 -5.73 5.11
N MET A 149 15.73 -6.90 5.70
CA MET A 149 16.14 -8.16 5.12
C MET A 149 15.25 -8.60 3.94
N SER A 150 13.94 -8.35 4.01
CA SER A 150 13.01 -8.89 2.99
C SER A 150 13.27 -8.34 1.59
N PRO A 151 13.49 -7.03 1.33
CA PRO A 151 13.80 -6.55 -0.02
C PRO A 151 15.17 -7.04 -0.51
N VAL A 152 16.17 -7.21 0.38
CA VAL A 152 17.49 -7.72 0.02
C VAL A 152 17.41 -9.19 -0.39
N VAL A 153 16.76 -10.02 0.43
CA VAL A 153 16.54 -11.45 0.11
C VAL A 153 15.73 -11.58 -1.19
N ALA A 154 14.67 -10.79 -1.35
CA ALA A 154 13.84 -10.80 -2.54
C ALA A 154 14.63 -10.41 -3.80
N ALA A 155 15.47 -9.38 -3.71
CA ALA A 155 16.36 -8.97 -4.80
C ALA A 155 17.35 -10.08 -5.17
N LEU A 156 17.98 -10.71 -4.19
CA LEU A 156 18.93 -11.80 -4.44
C LEU A 156 18.26 -13.02 -5.08
N VAL A 157 17.13 -13.48 -4.53
CA VAL A 157 16.38 -14.63 -5.07
C VAL A 157 15.91 -14.34 -6.50
N SER A 158 15.37 -13.15 -6.74
CA SER A 158 14.89 -12.76 -8.06
C SER A 158 16.03 -12.54 -9.06
N THR A 159 17.20 -12.03 -8.64
CA THR A 159 18.39 -11.92 -9.48
C THR A 159 18.84 -13.31 -9.99
N VAL A 160 18.96 -14.26 -9.07
CA VAL A 160 19.34 -15.65 -9.41
C VAL A 160 18.25 -16.30 -10.27
N GLY A 161 16.97 -16.10 -9.90
CA GLY A 161 15.81 -16.60 -10.65
C GLY A 161 15.80 -16.09 -12.10
N THR A 162 16.01 -14.79 -12.29
CA THR A 162 16.08 -14.16 -13.62
C THR A 162 17.23 -14.72 -14.44
N TRP A 163 18.43 -14.77 -13.87
CA TRP A 163 19.58 -15.37 -14.54
C TRP A 163 19.31 -16.82 -14.97
N LEU A 164 18.70 -17.62 -14.10
CA LEU A 164 18.37 -19.01 -14.37
C LEU A 164 17.32 -19.13 -15.49
N VAL A 165 16.26 -18.33 -15.45
CA VAL A 165 15.20 -18.31 -16.45
C VAL A 165 15.78 -18.03 -17.83
N TYR A 166 16.62 -17.00 -17.99
CA TYR A 166 17.25 -16.69 -19.28
C TYR A 166 18.21 -17.79 -19.73
N ARG A 167 18.95 -18.40 -18.82
CA ARG A 167 19.88 -19.49 -19.16
C ARG A 167 19.14 -20.75 -19.64
N VAL A 168 18.07 -21.13 -18.96
CA VAL A 168 17.27 -22.32 -19.32
C VAL A 168 16.47 -22.08 -20.59
N ALA A 169 15.96 -20.87 -20.78
CA ALA A 169 15.18 -20.53 -21.96
C ALA A 169 16.03 -20.31 -23.23
N SER A 170 17.32 -20.14 -23.11
CA SER A 170 18.24 -19.82 -24.23
C SER A 170 18.05 -20.75 -25.45
N PRO A 171 17.92 -22.09 -25.33
CA PRO A 171 17.78 -23.00 -26.47
C PRO A 171 16.34 -23.10 -27.05
N VAL A 172 15.35 -22.44 -26.46
CA VAL A 172 13.93 -22.55 -26.89
C VAL A 172 13.65 -21.53 -28.01
N SER A 173 12.80 -21.88 -28.98
CA SER A 173 12.37 -20.98 -30.07
C SER A 173 11.57 -19.78 -29.52
N ASP A 174 11.68 -18.62 -30.17
CA ASP A 174 11.12 -17.35 -29.67
C ASP A 174 9.59 -17.37 -29.51
N ASP A 175 8.86 -18.00 -30.44
CA ASP A 175 7.39 -18.15 -30.32
C ASP A 175 6.96 -18.96 -29.10
N LYS A 176 7.68 -20.06 -28.82
CA LYS A 176 7.41 -20.89 -27.63
C LYS A 176 7.82 -20.18 -26.33
N LYS A 177 8.89 -19.38 -26.37
CA LYS A 177 9.28 -18.54 -25.25
C LYS A 177 8.18 -17.55 -24.91
N THR A 178 7.72 -16.76 -25.89
CA THR A 178 6.74 -15.70 -25.70
C THR A 178 5.45 -16.24 -25.06
N ASN A 179 4.87 -17.29 -25.63
CA ASN A 179 3.65 -17.89 -25.11
C ASN A 179 3.87 -18.61 -23.76
N GLY A 180 4.97 -19.36 -23.61
CA GLY A 180 5.30 -20.08 -22.41
C GLY A 180 5.53 -19.15 -21.23
N PHE A 181 6.31 -18.07 -21.39
CA PHE A 181 6.54 -17.11 -20.33
C PHE A 181 5.32 -16.27 -20.00
N ARG A 182 4.48 -15.93 -20.98
CA ARG A 182 3.22 -15.25 -20.72
C ARG A 182 2.33 -16.07 -19.77
N TRP A 183 2.11 -17.36 -20.06
CA TRP A 183 1.31 -18.23 -19.18
C TRP A 183 2.02 -18.54 -17.85
N GLY A 184 3.34 -18.68 -17.88
CA GLY A 184 4.15 -18.81 -16.68
C GLY A 184 3.97 -17.61 -15.76
N GLN A 185 3.99 -16.39 -16.32
CA GLN A 185 3.77 -15.17 -15.56
C GLN A 185 2.33 -15.05 -15.04
N VAL A 186 1.33 -15.43 -15.81
CA VAL A 186 -0.04 -15.52 -15.29
C VAL A 186 -0.11 -16.45 -14.08
N GLY A 187 0.59 -17.59 -14.13
CA GLY A 187 0.69 -18.52 -13.00
C GLY A 187 1.39 -17.92 -11.78
N THR A 188 2.57 -17.31 -11.96
CA THR A 188 3.33 -16.73 -10.85
C THR A 188 2.67 -15.48 -10.26
N ALA A 189 2.06 -14.61 -11.07
CA ALA A 189 1.25 -13.49 -10.61
C ALA A 189 0.00 -13.96 -9.84
N SER A 190 -0.60 -15.07 -10.25
CA SER A 190 -1.70 -15.71 -9.52
C SER A 190 -1.24 -16.21 -8.14
N LEU A 191 -0.08 -16.87 -8.08
CA LEU A 191 0.51 -17.30 -6.81
C LEU A 191 0.87 -16.11 -5.92
N MET A 192 1.38 -15.02 -6.51
CA MET A 192 1.69 -13.79 -5.77
C MET A 192 0.42 -13.16 -5.19
N SER A 193 -0.68 -13.14 -5.93
CA SER A 193 -1.96 -12.64 -5.42
C SER A 193 -2.51 -13.51 -4.29
N LEU A 194 -2.42 -14.83 -4.42
CA LEU A 194 -2.78 -15.75 -3.35
C LEU A 194 -1.92 -15.53 -2.10
N ALA A 195 -0.61 -15.38 -2.28
CA ALA A 195 0.35 -15.09 -1.21
C ALA A 195 0.05 -13.75 -0.52
N HIS A 196 -0.29 -12.71 -1.29
CA HIS A 196 -0.66 -11.40 -0.79
C HIS A 196 -1.89 -11.49 0.11
N GLY A 197 -2.99 -12.09 -0.34
CA GLY A 197 -4.20 -12.30 0.47
C GLY A 197 -3.92 -13.14 1.72
N THR A 198 -3.08 -14.17 1.60
CA THR A 198 -2.68 -15.03 2.74
C THR A 198 -1.88 -14.26 3.79
N ASN A 199 -1.09 -13.26 3.44
CA ASN A 199 -0.31 -12.47 4.39
C ASN A 199 -1.12 -11.27 4.91
N ASP A 200 -1.66 -10.46 4.01
CA ASP A 200 -2.11 -9.11 4.34
C ASP A 200 -3.49 -9.07 5.00
N ALA A 201 -4.45 -9.88 4.58
CA ALA A 201 -5.75 -9.97 5.25
C ALA A 201 -5.63 -10.41 6.72
N GLN A 202 -4.65 -11.26 7.03
CA GLN A 202 -4.44 -11.74 8.39
C GLN A 202 -4.01 -10.64 9.37
N LYS A 203 -3.34 -9.58 8.90
CA LYS A 203 -2.94 -8.46 9.76
C LYS A 203 -4.16 -7.76 10.32
N THR A 204 -5.15 -7.50 9.47
CA THR A 204 -6.44 -6.93 9.88
C THR A 204 -7.25 -7.90 10.74
N MET A 205 -7.26 -9.19 10.41
CA MET A 205 -7.88 -10.21 11.26
C MET A 205 -7.31 -10.19 12.68
N GLY A 206 -5.99 -10.07 12.82
CA GLY A 206 -5.32 -9.98 14.12
C GLY A 206 -5.71 -8.73 14.89
N VAL A 207 -5.85 -7.59 14.22
CA VAL A 207 -6.28 -6.32 14.85
C VAL A 207 -7.75 -6.39 15.29
N ILE A 208 -8.65 -6.93 14.45
CA ILE A 208 -10.06 -7.13 14.84
C ILE A 208 -10.15 -8.12 16.01
N PHE A 209 -9.38 -9.21 15.97
CA PHE A 209 -9.34 -10.17 17.07
C PHE A 209 -8.89 -9.53 18.38
N LEU A 210 -7.85 -8.68 18.34
CA LEU A 210 -7.40 -7.90 19.50
C LEU A 210 -8.51 -7.00 20.05
N ALA A 211 -9.28 -6.33 19.18
CA ALA A 211 -10.41 -5.50 19.59
C ALA A 211 -11.55 -6.33 20.24
N LEU A 212 -11.81 -7.53 19.70
CA LEU A 212 -12.80 -8.47 20.28
C LEU A 212 -12.36 -8.98 21.66
N VAL A 213 -11.06 -9.23 21.86
CA VAL A 213 -10.51 -9.58 23.17
C VAL A 213 -10.63 -8.40 24.12
N ALA A 214 -10.30 -7.19 23.68
CA ALA A 214 -10.40 -5.96 24.47
C ALA A 214 -11.84 -5.67 24.92
N SER A 215 -12.83 -6.00 24.11
CA SER A 215 -14.25 -5.85 24.45
C SER A 215 -14.81 -7.00 25.32
N GLY A 216 -14.01 -8.02 25.62
CA GLY A 216 -14.46 -9.22 26.34
C GLY A 216 -15.39 -10.14 25.53
N THR A 217 -15.53 -9.89 24.22
CA THR A 217 -16.42 -10.69 23.34
C THR A 217 -15.83 -12.07 23.06
N VAL A 218 -14.52 -12.20 22.98
CA VAL A 218 -13.77 -13.46 22.82
C VAL A 218 -12.61 -13.50 23.82
N LYS A 219 -12.12 -14.71 24.11
CA LYS A 219 -10.92 -14.89 24.91
C LYS A 219 -9.66 -14.90 24.02
N ASP A 220 -8.51 -14.60 24.62
CA ASP A 220 -7.22 -14.52 23.91
C ASP A 220 -6.76 -15.88 23.31
N ASP A 221 -7.25 -17.00 23.85
CA ASP A 221 -6.97 -18.36 23.37
C ASP A 221 -8.03 -18.90 22.39
N ASP A 222 -9.11 -18.15 22.14
CA ASP A 222 -10.15 -18.55 21.20
C ASP A 222 -9.64 -18.54 19.75
N ALA A 223 -10.30 -19.32 18.89
CA ALA A 223 -10.07 -19.25 17.45
C ALA A 223 -10.66 -17.97 16.86
N ILE A 224 -9.99 -17.39 15.85
CA ILE A 224 -10.50 -16.23 15.12
C ILE A 224 -11.86 -16.58 14.51
N PRO A 225 -12.94 -15.84 14.83
CA PRO A 225 -14.28 -16.10 14.33
C PRO A 225 -14.36 -16.12 12.81
N PHE A 226 -15.18 -16.99 12.24
CA PHE A 226 -15.31 -17.11 10.78
C PHE A 226 -15.74 -15.79 10.12
N TRP A 227 -16.64 -15.02 10.74
CA TRP A 227 -17.11 -13.76 10.21
C TRP A 227 -15.96 -12.73 10.09
N VAL A 228 -14.97 -12.75 10.98
CA VAL A 228 -13.77 -11.89 10.90
C VAL A 228 -12.95 -12.25 9.66
N LYS A 229 -12.71 -13.55 9.43
CA LYS A 229 -12.00 -14.03 8.24
C LYS A 229 -12.74 -13.64 6.96
N ALA A 230 -14.06 -13.87 6.93
CA ALA A 230 -14.87 -13.57 5.75
C ALA A 230 -14.95 -12.07 5.45
N SER A 231 -15.15 -11.23 6.47
CA SER A 231 -15.22 -9.77 6.27
C SER A 231 -13.88 -9.18 5.82
N CYS A 232 -12.75 -9.61 6.40
CA CYS A 232 -11.42 -9.20 5.93
C CYS A 232 -11.15 -9.70 4.50
N ALA A 233 -11.46 -10.97 4.19
CA ALA A 233 -11.31 -11.50 2.84
C ALA A 233 -12.11 -10.70 1.79
N ILE A 234 -13.32 -10.30 2.11
CA ILE A 234 -14.16 -9.46 1.24
C ILE A 234 -13.59 -8.05 1.15
N ALA A 235 -13.18 -7.44 2.27
CA ALA A 235 -12.65 -6.08 2.28
C ALA A 235 -11.40 -5.94 1.42
N ILE A 236 -10.40 -6.82 1.61
CA ILE A 236 -9.17 -6.79 0.80
C ILE A 236 -9.45 -7.09 -0.67
N ALA A 237 -10.36 -8.01 -0.98
CA ALA A 237 -10.71 -8.34 -2.36
C ALA A 237 -11.41 -7.17 -3.07
N LEU A 238 -12.34 -6.49 -2.41
CA LEU A 238 -13.00 -5.30 -2.94
C LEU A 238 -12.00 -4.16 -3.20
N GLY A 239 -11.09 -3.92 -2.26
CA GLY A 239 -10.00 -2.96 -2.43
C GLY A 239 -9.12 -3.31 -3.64
N THR A 240 -8.68 -4.56 -3.75
CA THR A 240 -7.87 -5.05 -4.87
C THR A 240 -8.59 -4.89 -6.21
N TYR A 241 -9.89 -5.15 -6.26
CA TYR A 241 -10.69 -5.03 -7.49
C TYR A 241 -10.77 -3.59 -8.03
N LEU A 242 -10.76 -2.59 -7.14
CA LEU A 242 -10.68 -1.19 -7.56
C LEU A 242 -9.37 -0.86 -8.28
N GLY A 243 -8.29 -1.56 -7.92
CA GLY A 243 -6.96 -1.40 -8.49
C GLY A 243 -6.25 -0.13 -8.00
N GLY A 244 -5.02 -0.30 -7.54
CA GLY A 244 -4.15 0.81 -7.16
C GLY A 244 -3.37 1.33 -8.36
N TRP A 245 -4.03 1.87 -9.38
CA TRP A 245 -3.44 2.16 -10.69
C TRP A 245 -2.17 3.00 -10.64
N ARG A 246 -2.09 3.99 -9.74
CA ARG A 246 -0.90 4.83 -9.53
C ARG A 246 0.30 4.00 -9.06
N ILE A 247 0.08 3.09 -8.11
CA ILE A 247 1.11 2.19 -7.59
C ILE A 247 1.48 1.13 -8.64
N ILE A 248 0.48 0.58 -9.36
CA ILE A 248 0.71 -0.36 -10.47
C ILE A 248 1.63 0.25 -11.52
N ARG A 249 1.38 1.51 -11.91
CA ARG A 249 2.23 2.24 -12.87
C ARG A 249 3.66 2.39 -12.35
N THR A 250 3.83 2.80 -11.10
CA THR A 250 5.16 3.01 -10.49
C THR A 250 5.96 1.71 -10.41
N LEU A 251 5.35 0.62 -9.95
CA LEU A 251 6.02 -0.69 -9.84
C LEU A 251 6.26 -1.34 -11.20
N GLY A 252 5.31 -1.22 -12.13
CA GLY A 252 5.37 -1.89 -13.42
C GLY A 252 6.31 -1.23 -14.44
N LYS A 253 6.39 0.09 -14.43
CA LYS A 253 7.16 0.87 -15.42
C LYS A 253 8.22 1.79 -14.80
N GLY A 254 8.08 2.11 -13.51
CA GLY A 254 8.92 3.13 -12.87
C GLY A 254 10.30 2.64 -12.43
N ILE A 255 10.48 1.36 -12.08
CA ILE A 255 11.72 0.84 -11.47
C ILE A 255 12.65 0.22 -12.53
N VAL A 256 12.13 -0.74 -13.27
CA VAL A 256 12.82 -1.51 -14.32
C VAL A 256 11.84 -1.75 -15.45
N GLU A 257 12.30 -1.71 -16.69
CA GLU A 257 11.50 -2.21 -17.80
C GLU A 257 11.54 -3.74 -17.79
N VAL A 258 10.47 -4.33 -17.27
CA VAL A 258 10.34 -5.77 -17.06
C VAL A 258 9.76 -6.42 -18.31
N ASP A 259 10.38 -7.52 -18.78
CA ASP A 259 9.79 -8.43 -19.76
C ASP A 259 9.15 -9.67 -19.08
N THR A 260 8.44 -10.49 -19.86
CA THR A 260 7.70 -11.64 -19.31
C THR A 260 8.57 -12.66 -18.55
N PRO A 261 9.78 -13.02 -18.99
CA PRO A 261 10.70 -13.87 -18.20
C PRO A 261 11.09 -13.27 -16.86
N GLN A 262 11.37 -11.96 -16.84
CA GLN A 262 11.66 -11.23 -15.59
C GLN A 262 10.42 -11.21 -14.68
N GLY A 263 9.22 -11.01 -15.24
CA GLY A 263 7.97 -11.06 -14.50
C GLY A 263 7.74 -12.42 -13.83
N VAL A 264 7.99 -13.52 -14.53
CA VAL A 264 7.96 -14.88 -13.94
C VAL A 264 8.88 -15.00 -12.74
N ALA A 265 10.11 -14.49 -12.86
CA ALA A 265 11.09 -14.57 -11.78
C ALA A 265 10.71 -13.67 -10.59
N ALA A 266 10.26 -12.43 -10.85
CA ALA A 266 9.86 -11.49 -9.80
C ALA A 266 8.65 -11.98 -9.01
N ASP A 267 7.57 -12.34 -9.71
CA ASP A 267 6.33 -12.78 -9.08
C ASP A 267 6.52 -14.12 -8.37
N GLY A 268 7.28 -15.05 -8.97
CA GLY A 268 7.61 -16.35 -8.39
C GLY A 268 8.46 -16.23 -7.12
N ALA A 269 9.49 -15.38 -7.12
CA ALA A 269 10.31 -15.11 -5.95
C ALA A 269 9.48 -14.47 -4.83
N SER A 270 8.67 -13.46 -5.17
CA SER A 270 7.80 -12.79 -4.21
C SER A 270 6.80 -13.74 -3.59
N ALA A 271 6.10 -14.55 -4.38
CA ALA A 271 5.14 -15.53 -3.90
C ALA A 271 5.79 -16.55 -2.95
N ALA A 272 6.96 -17.10 -3.33
CA ALA A 272 7.68 -18.06 -2.51
C ALA A 272 8.07 -17.47 -1.14
N ILE A 273 8.62 -16.25 -1.12
CA ILE A 273 9.05 -15.58 0.10
C ILE A 273 7.84 -15.27 1.00
N ILE A 274 6.76 -14.71 0.43
CA ILE A 274 5.58 -14.31 1.22
C ILE A 274 4.84 -15.53 1.77
N LEU A 275 4.62 -16.59 0.97
CA LEU A 275 3.97 -17.81 1.45
C LEU A 275 4.80 -18.50 2.55
N THR A 276 6.11 -18.59 2.36
CA THR A 276 7.01 -19.16 3.37
C THR A 276 6.96 -18.36 4.67
N SER A 277 7.05 -17.03 4.58
CA SER A 277 6.98 -16.16 5.77
C SER A 277 5.64 -16.24 6.48
N SER A 278 4.54 -16.32 5.72
CA SER A 278 3.19 -16.45 6.28
C SER A 278 3.00 -17.77 7.02
N HIS A 279 3.61 -18.86 6.52
CA HIS A 279 3.60 -20.16 7.21
C HIS A 279 4.28 -20.09 8.58
N PHE A 280 5.33 -19.29 8.71
CA PHE A 280 6.03 -19.06 9.99
C PHE A 280 5.42 -17.91 10.82
N GLY A 281 4.26 -17.40 10.44
CA GLY A 281 3.57 -16.31 11.14
C GLY A 281 4.28 -14.96 11.04
N MET A 282 5.18 -14.77 10.07
CA MET A 282 5.89 -13.50 9.89
C MET A 282 5.05 -12.53 9.05
N ALA A 283 4.72 -11.39 9.63
CA ALA A 283 3.96 -10.31 8.98
C ALA A 283 4.90 -9.45 8.10
N LEU A 284 5.37 -9.98 6.97
CA LEU A 284 6.23 -9.23 6.06
C LEU A 284 5.50 -8.09 5.34
N SER A 285 6.26 -7.12 4.87
CA SER A 285 5.80 -6.14 3.90
C SER A 285 5.84 -6.74 2.49
N THR A 286 4.67 -6.98 1.93
CA THR A 286 4.52 -7.46 0.55
C THR A 286 5.09 -6.48 -0.46
N THR A 287 5.01 -5.16 -0.19
CA THR A 287 5.62 -4.10 -1.01
C THR A 287 7.14 -4.18 -1.03
N HIS A 288 7.78 -4.41 0.11
CA HIS A 288 9.25 -4.56 0.18
C HIS A 288 9.71 -5.78 -0.60
N VAL A 289 9.00 -6.91 -0.46
CA VAL A 289 9.32 -8.14 -1.19
C VAL A 289 9.12 -7.95 -2.70
N ALA A 290 7.98 -7.44 -3.14
CA ALA A 290 7.68 -7.24 -4.56
C ALA A 290 8.67 -6.25 -5.22
N THR A 291 8.91 -5.10 -4.57
CA THR A 291 9.86 -4.10 -5.07
C THR A 291 11.28 -4.65 -5.13
N GLY A 292 11.73 -5.36 -4.08
CA GLY A 292 13.02 -6.03 -4.06
C GLY A 292 13.15 -7.06 -5.19
N SER A 293 12.10 -7.86 -5.43
CA SER A 293 12.09 -8.83 -6.53
C SER A 293 12.16 -8.15 -7.90
N ILE A 294 11.42 -7.05 -8.13
CA ILE A 294 11.47 -6.29 -9.38
C ILE A 294 12.88 -5.72 -9.60
N LEU A 295 13.49 -5.10 -8.57
CA LEU A 295 14.89 -4.63 -8.64
C LEU A 295 15.85 -5.76 -8.97
N GLY A 296 15.68 -6.92 -8.33
CA GLY A 296 16.50 -8.11 -8.57
C GLY A 296 16.46 -8.58 -10.03
N THR A 297 15.32 -8.45 -10.71
CA THR A 297 15.25 -8.82 -12.14
C THR A 297 16.09 -7.91 -13.01
N GLY A 298 16.17 -6.61 -12.69
CA GLY A 298 17.05 -5.68 -13.38
C GLY A 298 18.53 -6.01 -13.19
N LEU A 299 18.92 -6.47 -12.01
CA LEU A 299 20.29 -6.91 -11.72
C LEU A 299 20.63 -8.26 -12.37
N GLY A 300 19.63 -9.16 -12.51
CA GLY A 300 19.80 -10.51 -13.10
C GLY A 300 19.86 -10.54 -14.62
N ARG A 301 19.48 -9.47 -15.31
CA ARG A 301 19.48 -9.36 -16.78
C ARG A 301 20.57 -8.40 -17.27
N LYS A 302 21.46 -8.87 -18.15
CA LYS A 302 22.45 -8.02 -18.79
C LYS A 302 21.77 -6.97 -19.69
N GLY A 303 22.11 -5.71 -19.50
CA GLY A 303 21.58 -4.59 -20.28
C GLY A 303 20.21 -4.07 -19.83
N ALA A 304 19.65 -4.58 -18.74
CA ALA A 304 18.49 -3.95 -18.13
C ALA A 304 18.88 -2.65 -17.42
N GLU A 305 18.06 -1.63 -17.58
CA GLU A 305 18.24 -0.34 -16.93
C GLU A 305 17.41 -0.28 -15.63
N VAL A 306 18.09 -0.03 -14.51
CA VAL A 306 17.45 0.20 -13.20
C VAL A 306 17.41 1.71 -12.95
N ARG A 307 16.19 2.23 -12.71
CA ARG A 307 15.99 3.66 -12.38
C ARG A 307 16.21 3.89 -10.89
N TRP A 308 17.48 4.00 -10.48
CA TRP A 308 17.90 4.15 -9.08
C TRP A 308 17.25 5.35 -8.35
N GLY A 309 16.92 6.41 -9.09
CA GLY A 309 16.21 7.56 -8.52
C GLY A 309 14.80 7.21 -8.04
N VAL A 310 14.09 6.32 -8.73
CA VAL A 310 12.78 5.82 -8.30
C VAL A 310 12.94 4.88 -7.12
N ALA A 311 13.89 3.94 -7.20
CA ALA A 311 14.20 3.02 -6.10
C ALA A 311 14.58 3.78 -4.82
N GLY A 312 15.39 4.84 -4.91
CA GLY A 312 15.76 5.67 -3.77
C GLY A 312 14.57 6.37 -3.12
N ARG A 313 13.63 6.90 -3.91
CA ARG A 313 12.39 7.49 -3.37
C ARG A 313 11.53 6.46 -2.63
N MET A 314 11.49 5.21 -3.10
CA MET A 314 10.79 4.13 -2.41
C MET A 314 11.44 3.81 -1.06
N VAL A 315 12.77 3.69 -1.01
CA VAL A 315 13.49 3.45 0.25
C VAL A 315 13.23 4.58 1.26
N ILE A 316 13.23 5.84 0.81
CA ILE A 316 12.86 6.98 1.67
C ILE A 316 11.42 6.84 2.17
N ALA A 317 10.47 6.51 1.30
CA ALA A 317 9.08 6.28 1.69
C ALA A 317 8.94 5.16 2.73
N TRP A 318 9.69 4.06 2.59
CA TRP A 318 9.70 2.95 3.56
C TRP A 318 10.22 3.38 4.94
N VAL A 319 11.34 4.11 4.98
CA VAL A 319 11.93 4.59 6.23
C VAL A 319 11.00 5.58 6.95
N ILE A 320 10.32 6.45 6.19
CA ILE A 320 9.43 7.47 6.76
C ILE A 320 8.07 6.86 7.18
N THR A 321 7.63 5.77 6.59
CA THR A 321 6.30 5.18 6.82
C THR A 321 6.03 4.89 8.29
N LEU A 322 6.93 4.18 8.97
CA LEU A 322 6.73 3.80 10.36
C LEU A 322 6.64 5.03 11.29
N PRO A 323 7.58 5.99 11.27
CA PRO A 323 7.51 7.17 12.13
C PRO A 323 6.35 8.10 11.77
N ALA A 324 6.02 8.27 10.50
CA ALA A 324 4.91 9.14 10.09
C ALA A 324 3.55 8.58 10.51
N ALA A 325 3.29 7.29 10.26
CA ALA A 325 2.08 6.64 10.74
C ALA A 325 2.00 6.65 12.28
N SER A 326 3.15 6.48 12.97
CA SER A 326 3.21 6.61 14.44
C SER A 326 2.82 8.01 14.92
N ALA A 327 3.33 9.04 14.27
CA ALA A 327 2.97 10.43 14.61
C ALA A 327 1.45 10.67 14.42
N ILE A 328 0.87 10.19 13.32
CA ILE A 328 -0.57 10.32 13.06
C ILE A 328 -1.38 9.55 14.11
N GLY A 329 -1.00 8.29 14.42
CA GLY A 329 -1.65 7.49 15.45
C GLY A 329 -1.60 8.15 16.83
N ALA A 330 -0.45 8.67 17.22
CA ALA A 330 -0.28 9.41 18.49
C ALA A 330 -1.16 10.66 18.54
N ILE A 331 -1.16 11.49 17.50
CA ILE A 331 -1.97 12.71 17.41
C ILE A 331 -3.47 12.38 17.49
N THR A 332 -3.92 11.38 16.75
CA THR A 332 -5.34 10.99 16.76
C THR A 332 -5.76 10.40 18.10
N TRP A 333 -4.86 9.69 18.80
CA TRP A 333 -5.10 9.21 20.15
C TRP A 333 -5.23 10.38 21.14
N LEU A 334 -4.34 11.39 21.08
CA LEU A 334 -4.43 12.60 21.93
C LEU A 334 -5.73 13.36 21.69
N ILE A 335 -6.17 13.49 20.43
CA ILE A 335 -7.45 14.11 20.09
C ILE A 335 -8.61 13.30 20.68
N GLY A 336 -8.61 11.98 20.49
CA GLY A 336 -9.66 11.09 20.98
C GLY A 336 -9.80 11.14 22.50
N THR A 337 -8.70 10.94 23.22
CA THR A 337 -8.67 11.00 24.69
C THR A 337 -9.03 12.40 25.21
N GLY A 338 -8.51 13.47 24.58
CA GLY A 338 -8.83 14.83 24.96
C GLY A 338 -10.33 15.14 24.87
N LEU A 339 -10.98 14.72 23.78
CA LEU A 339 -12.43 14.90 23.60
C LEU A 339 -13.25 14.03 24.57
N ASN A 340 -12.85 12.80 24.80
CA ASN A 340 -13.50 11.93 25.77
C ASN A 340 -13.44 12.53 27.19
N ASN A 341 -12.30 13.06 27.59
CA ASN A 341 -12.13 13.73 28.89
C ASN A 341 -12.96 15.02 29.00
N LEU A 342 -12.99 15.85 27.94
CA LEU A 342 -13.76 17.09 27.92
C LEU A 342 -15.27 16.85 28.00
N THR A 343 -15.76 15.77 27.41
CA THR A 343 -17.19 15.44 27.34
C THR A 343 -17.64 14.46 28.45
N ASN A 344 -16.71 13.96 29.26
CA ASN A 344 -16.94 12.87 30.21
C ASN A 344 -17.63 11.65 29.56
N THR A 345 -17.22 11.29 28.35
CA THR A 345 -17.73 10.15 27.57
C THR A 345 -16.60 9.25 27.14
N HIS A 346 -16.91 8.03 26.69
CA HIS A 346 -15.93 7.10 26.15
C HIS A 346 -16.14 6.79 24.65
N TYR A 347 -16.81 7.67 23.89
CA TYR A 347 -17.12 7.43 22.48
C TYR A 347 -17.12 8.69 21.60
N VAL A 348 -17.16 9.89 22.19
CA VAL A 348 -17.18 11.15 21.41
C VAL A 348 -15.87 11.35 20.68
N GLY A 349 -14.74 11.01 21.30
CA GLY A 349 -13.43 11.09 20.70
C GLY A 349 -13.31 10.19 19.47
N GLU A 350 -13.73 8.93 19.59
CA GLU A 350 -13.73 7.97 18.48
C GLU A 350 -14.62 8.43 17.33
N LEU A 351 -15.81 8.94 17.63
CA LEU A 351 -16.73 9.43 16.60
C LEU A 351 -16.14 10.63 15.85
N VAL A 352 -15.56 11.60 16.56
CA VAL A 352 -14.96 12.78 15.92
C VAL A 352 -13.74 12.41 15.10
N VAL A 353 -12.85 11.55 15.60
CA VAL A 353 -11.69 11.07 14.85
C VAL A 353 -12.14 10.27 13.61
N PHE A 354 -13.19 9.45 13.71
CA PHE A 354 -13.78 8.74 12.57
C PHE A 354 -14.33 9.70 11.51
N LEU A 355 -15.01 10.76 11.92
CA LEU A 355 -15.52 11.79 10.98
C LEU A 355 -14.38 12.56 10.31
N ILE A 356 -13.28 12.84 11.04
CA ILE A 356 -12.06 13.44 10.46
C ILE A 356 -11.45 12.49 9.42
N LEU A 357 -11.31 11.20 9.74
CA LEU A 357 -10.83 10.19 8.81
C LEU A 357 -11.68 10.15 7.53
N LEU A 358 -13.00 10.12 7.68
CA LEU A 358 -13.93 10.07 6.55
C LEU A 358 -13.83 11.33 5.69
N ALA A 359 -13.83 12.51 6.30
CA ALA A 359 -13.73 13.80 5.60
C ALA A 359 -12.40 13.90 4.83
N PHE A 360 -11.28 13.50 5.46
CA PHE A 360 -9.97 13.51 4.82
C PHE A 360 -9.89 12.49 3.66
N SER A 361 -10.42 11.29 3.85
CA SER A 361 -10.45 10.26 2.80
C SER A 361 -11.29 10.70 1.60
N ILE A 362 -12.45 11.32 1.82
CA ILE A 362 -13.28 11.89 0.75
C ILE A 362 -12.56 13.02 0.03
N TRP A 363 -11.90 13.91 0.78
CA TRP A 363 -11.13 15.01 0.19
C TRP A 363 -10.01 14.50 -0.68
N MET A 364 -9.23 13.53 -0.21
CA MET A 364 -8.15 12.91 -0.96
C MET A 364 -8.64 12.18 -2.20
N TRP A 365 -9.76 11.44 -2.09
CA TRP A 365 -10.36 10.78 -3.23
C TRP A 365 -10.79 11.77 -4.30
N ARG A 366 -11.46 12.87 -3.92
CA ARG A 366 -11.83 13.95 -4.86
C ARG A 366 -10.59 14.59 -5.50
N HIS A 367 -9.53 14.79 -4.72
CA HIS A 367 -8.28 15.35 -5.25
C HIS A 367 -7.60 14.40 -6.24
N SER A 368 -7.66 13.10 -6.01
CA SER A 368 -7.07 12.11 -6.90
C SER A 368 -7.74 12.02 -8.28
N GLN A 369 -8.99 12.49 -8.41
CA GLN A 369 -9.71 12.48 -9.69
C GLN A 369 -9.19 13.54 -10.68
N LYS A 370 -8.43 14.54 -10.23
CA LYS A 370 -7.88 15.60 -11.11
C LYS A 370 -6.86 15.06 -12.09
N ASP A 371 -6.01 14.11 -11.64
CA ASP A 371 -4.98 13.45 -12.45
C ASP A 371 -5.17 11.93 -12.36
N ALA A 372 -6.27 11.43 -12.90
CA ALA A 372 -6.66 10.04 -12.73
C ALA A 372 -5.73 9.10 -13.52
N VAL A 373 -5.07 8.18 -12.83
CA VAL A 373 -4.47 6.99 -13.45
C VAL A 373 -5.49 5.87 -13.36
N ASP A 374 -5.78 5.24 -14.49
CA ASP A 374 -6.77 4.18 -14.61
C ASP A 374 -6.29 3.01 -15.49
N ALA A 375 -7.16 2.06 -15.75
CA ALA A 375 -6.84 0.87 -16.54
C ALA A 375 -6.49 1.18 -18.02
N SER A 376 -6.78 2.36 -18.54
CA SER A 376 -6.52 2.74 -19.94
C SER A 376 -5.14 3.36 -20.12
N ASN A 377 -4.61 4.06 -19.10
CA ASN A 377 -3.34 4.78 -19.15
C ASN A 377 -2.24 4.20 -18.24
N VAL A 378 -2.52 3.14 -17.46
CA VAL A 378 -1.57 2.54 -16.52
C VAL A 378 -0.31 1.98 -17.18
N THR A 379 -0.39 1.61 -18.46
CA THR A 379 0.73 1.07 -19.24
C THR A 379 1.42 2.10 -20.13
N ALA A 380 1.01 3.37 -20.10
CA ALA A 380 1.69 4.45 -20.83
C ALA A 380 3.17 4.53 -20.41
N ASP A 381 4.04 4.87 -21.37
CA ASP A 381 5.46 4.91 -21.10
C ASP A 381 5.82 5.93 -20.01
N TRP A 382 6.77 5.55 -19.17
CA TRP A 382 7.15 6.38 -18.02
C TRP A 382 7.69 7.76 -18.40
N ASN A 383 8.27 7.87 -19.62
CA ASN A 383 8.80 9.12 -20.16
C ASN A 383 7.74 10.00 -20.82
N ASP A 384 6.64 9.43 -21.32
CA ASP A 384 5.57 10.20 -22.00
C ASP A 384 4.87 11.17 -21.05
N SER A 385 4.70 10.78 -19.78
CA SER A 385 4.12 11.65 -18.76
C SER A 385 5.00 12.88 -18.43
N LYS A 386 6.32 12.79 -18.59
CA LYS A 386 7.23 13.94 -18.44
C LYS A 386 7.25 14.81 -19.69
N ASN A 387 7.10 14.21 -20.88
CA ASN A 387 7.05 14.94 -22.14
C ASN A 387 5.72 15.70 -22.27
N GLU A 388 4.60 15.11 -21.86
CA GLU A 388 3.30 15.80 -21.82
C GLU A 388 3.28 16.99 -20.84
N GLU A 389 3.90 16.87 -19.66
CA GLU A 389 4.06 17.98 -18.72
C GLU A 389 5.00 19.06 -19.29
N THR A 390 6.05 18.66 -19.99
CA THR A 390 7.01 19.58 -20.61
C THR A 390 6.40 20.25 -21.84
N GLU A 391 5.64 19.54 -22.67
CA GLU A 391 4.93 20.09 -23.81
C GLU A 391 3.80 21.04 -23.37
N LYS A 392 2.99 20.68 -22.35
CA LYS A 392 1.99 21.59 -21.79
C LYS A 392 2.61 22.86 -21.22
N THR A 393 3.73 22.74 -20.50
CA THR A 393 4.45 23.90 -19.97
C THR A 393 5.07 24.76 -21.08
N GLN A 394 5.53 24.14 -22.17
CA GLN A 394 6.04 24.88 -23.34
C GLN A 394 4.93 25.56 -24.14
N ASP A 395 3.77 24.89 -24.32
CA ASP A 395 2.61 25.47 -24.99
C ASP A 395 2.02 26.63 -24.18
N GLU A 396 1.89 26.50 -22.86
CA GLU A 396 1.46 27.59 -21.98
C GLU A 396 2.44 28.78 -22.02
N THR A 397 3.76 28.49 -22.12
CA THR A 397 4.78 29.55 -22.24
C THR A 397 4.74 30.21 -23.62
N LEU A 398 4.48 29.45 -24.68
CA LEU A 398 4.35 29.97 -26.04
C LEU A 398 3.06 30.79 -26.24
N GLU A 399 1.94 30.36 -25.58
CA GLU A 399 0.71 31.15 -25.60
C GLU A 399 0.84 32.45 -24.80
N SER A 400 1.56 32.44 -23.67
CA SER A 400 1.83 33.66 -22.91
C SER A 400 2.70 34.65 -23.68
N HIS A 401 3.70 34.18 -24.42
CA HIS A 401 4.53 35.05 -25.29
C HIS A 401 3.79 35.55 -26.54
N ARG A 402 2.80 34.77 -27.07
CA ARG A 402 1.98 35.24 -28.19
C ARG A 402 0.97 36.32 -27.77
N SER A 403 0.46 36.28 -26.54
CA SER A 403 -0.41 37.32 -25.99
C SER A 403 0.33 38.64 -25.77
N ASP A 404 1.62 38.56 -25.32
CA ASP A 404 2.44 39.73 -25.13
C ASP A 404 2.89 40.41 -26.47
N ASP A 405 3.09 39.63 -27.53
CA ASP A 405 3.45 40.16 -28.87
C ASP A 405 2.28 40.78 -29.61
N GLN A 406 1.02 40.41 -29.28
CA GLN A 406 -0.16 41.04 -29.88
C GLN A 406 -0.47 42.43 -29.29
N ASP A 407 -0.03 42.72 -28.06
CA ASP A 407 -0.19 44.03 -27.43
C ASP A 407 0.79 45.09 -27.93
N ILE A 408 1.87 44.68 -28.64
CA ILE A 408 2.90 45.61 -29.16
C ILE A 408 2.59 46.08 -30.59
N THR A 409 1.62 45.51 -31.31
CA THR A 409 1.33 45.86 -32.72
C THR A 409 0.27 46.94 -32.91
N GLU A 410 -0.32 47.53 -31.85
CA GLU A 410 -1.15 48.71 -31.95
C GLU A 410 -0.41 50.03 -31.62
N LEU A 411 0.66 50.34 -32.36
CA LEU A 411 1.19 51.69 -32.40
C LEU A 411 0.47 52.49 -33.51
N PRO A 412 -0.05 53.71 -33.24
CA PRO A 412 -0.75 54.51 -34.26
C PRO A 412 0.18 54.96 -35.35
N SER A 413 -0.23 54.74 -36.59
CA SER A 413 0.47 55.17 -37.81
C SER A 413 0.68 56.69 -37.84
N PRO A 414 1.88 57.22 -38.17
CA PRO A 414 2.12 58.64 -38.26
C PRO A 414 1.33 59.28 -39.42
N ALA A 415 0.63 60.38 -39.11
CA ALA A 415 -0.14 61.18 -40.06
C ALA A 415 0.76 61.65 -41.23
N ARG A 416 0.32 61.36 -42.45
CA ARG A 416 0.92 61.91 -43.68
C ARG A 416 0.55 63.40 -43.75
N GLU A 417 1.53 64.28 -43.55
CA GLU A 417 1.46 65.71 -43.84
C GLU A 417 1.42 65.90 -45.33
N LYS A 418 0.32 66.48 -45.84
CA LYS A 418 0.23 66.95 -47.24
C LYS A 418 0.95 68.28 -47.35
N ALA A 419 2.12 68.27 -48.01
CA ALA A 419 2.69 69.51 -48.57
C ALA A 419 2.10 69.72 -49.94
N GLY A 420 1.29 70.80 -50.10
CA GLY A 420 0.92 71.41 -51.38
C GLY A 420 1.83 72.56 -51.68
N ALA A 421 2.26 72.58 -52.87
CA ALA A 421 2.45 73.72 -53.77
C ALA A 421 3.13 73.25 -55.06
#